data_25e2fa802974fca91e08258af278528e
#
_entry.id   25e2fa802974fca91e08258af278528e
#
_cell.length_a   1.000
_cell.length_b   1.000
_cell.length_c   1.000
_cell.angle_alpha   90.00
_cell.angle_beta   90.00
_cell.angle_gamma   90.00
#
_symmetry.space_group_name_H-M   'P 1'
#
loop_
_entity.id
_entity.type
_entity.pdbx_description
1 polymer ?
#
loop_
_entity_poly.entity_id
_entity_poly.type
_entity_poly.pdbx_seq_one_letter_code
_entity_poly.pdbx_strand_id
1 'polypeptide(L)'
;MLHFKEHHRLYSGFFQELCPESDNAIDVYYDQAVWYAKKENAKNQIAILLEPRSMIKDAYLYVGAHPDYFKYIFTHDSFLLSFDNAHEVNWGNVWLTTDSEKTKDISICTSSKDWCPLHKARIEIANYYKNRSEVDVFFGDWNTKPVEAKDYLEHYKFSIVIENDIDDFWYTEKILNCFATKTIPIYVGATKISERFNPSGICQVKDWNEIPALIDIIVRLGADSFYYNPIMQEAIEDNFYRCVPYKISWKDRFIHDYGQLLEKMMS
;
A
#
# COMPACT_ATOMS: atom_id res chain seq x y z
N MET A 1 -14.66 -4.43 -25.18
CA MET A 1 -14.89 -4.47 -23.72
C MET A 1 -14.01 -5.57 -23.19
N LEU A 2 -13.17 -5.27 -22.18
CA LEU A 2 -12.30 -6.26 -21.55
C LEU A 2 -13.13 -7.24 -20.72
N HIS A 3 -12.90 -8.53 -20.88
CA HIS A 3 -13.52 -9.59 -20.10
C HIS A 3 -12.45 -10.28 -19.29
N PHE A 4 -12.66 -10.41 -17.98
CA PHE A 4 -11.71 -11.02 -17.05
C PHE A 4 -12.32 -12.23 -16.38
N LYS A 5 -11.56 -13.31 -16.30
CA LYS A 5 -11.86 -14.46 -15.45
C LYS A 5 -10.85 -14.50 -14.30
N GLU A 6 -11.34 -14.27 -13.10
CA GLU A 6 -10.51 -14.08 -11.94
C GLU A 6 -10.31 -15.35 -11.12
N HIS A 7 -9.06 -15.57 -10.74
CA HIS A 7 -8.64 -16.66 -9.90
C HIS A 7 -8.05 -16.10 -8.60
N HIS A 8 -8.74 -16.36 -7.49
CA HIS A 8 -8.32 -15.96 -6.15
C HIS A 8 -8.22 -17.19 -5.26
N ARG A 9 -7.27 -17.17 -4.32
CA ARG A 9 -7.19 -18.18 -3.28
C ARG A 9 -7.73 -17.68 -1.93
N LEU A 10 -7.60 -16.39 -1.64
CA LEU A 10 -7.95 -15.79 -0.36
C LEU A 10 -8.98 -14.65 -0.43
N TYR A 11 -9.14 -14.03 -1.59
CA TYR A 11 -10.04 -12.88 -1.77
C TYR A 11 -11.02 -13.19 -2.89
N SER A 12 -12.32 -13.14 -2.59
CA SER A 12 -13.36 -13.25 -3.60
C SER A 12 -13.69 -11.87 -4.20
N GLY A 13 -13.54 -11.73 -5.52
CA GLY A 13 -14.32 -10.77 -6.29
C GLY A 13 -13.85 -9.33 -6.39
N PHE A 14 -12.61 -9.06 -6.82
CA PHE A 14 -12.25 -7.69 -7.23
C PHE A 14 -12.90 -7.27 -8.56
N PHE A 15 -13.10 -8.19 -9.50
CA PHE A 15 -13.70 -7.92 -10.82
C PHE A 15 -14.98 -8.73 -11.12
N GLN A 16 -15.57 -9.43 -10.15
CA GLN A 16 -16.73 -10.32 -10.33
C GLN A 16 -17.93 -9.68 -11.05
N GLU A 17 -18.03 -8.35 -11.07
CA GLU A 17 -19.10 -7.64 -11.76
C GLU A 17 -18.87 -7.46 -13.28
N LEU A 18 -17.72 -7.91 -13.83
CA LEU A 18 -17.34 -7.60 -15.21
C LEU A 18 -17.42 -8.76 -16.19
N CYS A 19 -17.67 -9.99 -15.74
CA CYS A 19 -17.65 -11.14 -16.64
C CYS A 19 -18.89 -11.99 -16.62
N PRO A 20 -19.67 -12.01 -17.71
CA PRO A 20 -20.29 -13.25 -18.17
C PRO A 20 -19.18 -14.20 -18.64
N GLU A 21 -19.37 -15.52 -18.47
CA GLU A 21 -18.50 -16.54 -19.05
C GLU A 21 -18.33 -16.29 -20.53
N SER A 22 -17.12 -15.96 -20.96
CA SER A 22 -16.77 -15.70 -22.35
C SER A 22 -15.51 -16.49 -22.66
N ASP A 23 -15.52 -17.22 -23.78
CA ASP A 23 -14.37 -17.99 -24.28
C ASP A 23 -13.14 -17.12 -24.60
N ASN A 24 -13.31 -15.79 -24.67
CA ASN A 24 -12.26 -14.80 -24.94
C ASN A 24 -11.91 -13.94 -23.69
N ALA A 25 -12.06 -14.46 -22.48
CA ALA A 25 -11.69 -13.75 -21.26
C ALA A 25 -10.19 -13.84 -21.01
N ILE A 26 -9.63 -12.79 -20.39
CA ILE A 26 -8.29 -12.80 -19.83
C ILE A 26 -8.35 -13.50 -18.45
N ASP A 27 -7.58 -14.57 -18.28
CA ASP A 27 -7.42 -15.23 -17.00
C ASP A 27 -6.49 -14.39 -16.09
N VAL A 28 -7.01 -13.92 -14.98
CA VAL A 28 -6.28 -13.08 -14.01
C VAL A 28 -6.01 -13.89 -12.75
N TYR A 29 -4.74 -14.09 -12.45
CA TYR A 29 -4.30 -14.83 -11.28
C TYR A 29 -3.74 -13.87 -10.23
N TYR A 30 -4.44 -13.77 -9.10
CA TYR A 30 -4.01 -12.93 -7.98
C TYR A 30 -3.18 -13.71 -6.97
N ASP A 31 -2.05 -13.14 -6.59
CA ASP A 31 -1.23 -13.64 -5.49
C ASP A 31 -0.99 -15.16 -5.58
N GLN A 32 -1.40 -15.92 -4.58
CA GLN A 32 -1.20 -17.38 -4.56
C GLN A 32 -1.99 -18.14 -5.63
N ALA A 33 -2.96 -17.53 -6.31
CA ALA A 33 -3.67 -18.19 -7.40
C ALA A 33 -2.80 -18.40 -8.64
N VAL A 34 -1.63 -17.74 -8.75
CA VAL A 34 -0.65 -17.94 -9.84
C VAL A 34 -0.26 -19.41 -10.02
N TRP A 35 -0.37 -20.25 -8.99
CA TRP A 35 -0.09 -21.68 -9.08
C TRP A 35 -1.05 -22.46 -9.97
N TYR A 36 -2.20 -21.89 -10.31
CA TYR A 36 -3.16 -22.53 -11.25
C TYR A 36 -2.89 -22.16 -12.71
N ALA A 37 -1.99 -21.23 -12.98
CA ALA A 37 -1.61 -20.84 -14.33
C ALA A 37 -0.91 -22.00 -15.07
N LYS A 38 -1.19 -22.13 -16.37
CA LYS A 38 -0.64 -23.19 -17.22
C LYS A 38 0.06 -22.60 -18.44
N LYS A 39 1.21 -23.16 -18.80
CA LYS A 39 2.03 -22.68 -19.93
C LYS A 39 1.28 -22.63 -21.26
N GLU A 40 0.45 -23.62 -21.52
CA GLU A 40 -0.34 -23.71 -22.75
C GLU A 40 -1.32 -22.54 -22.96
N ASN A 41 -1.72 -21.89 -21.87
CA ASN A 41 -2.65 -20.75 -21.87
C ASN A 41 -1.95 -19.39 -21.72
N ALA A 42 -0.62 -19.35 -21.73
CA ALA A 42 0.19 -18.18 -21.38
C ALA A 42 -0.24 -16.87 -22.10
N LYS A 43 -0.68 -16.95 -23.35
CA LYS A 43 -1.10 -15.78 -24.13
C LYS A 43 -2.33 -15.05 -23.59
N ASN A 44 -3.17 -15.75 -22.81
CA ASN A 44 -4.42 -15.23 -22.23
C ASN A 44 -4.36 -15.06 -20.71
N GLN A 45 -3.21 -15.30 -20.09
CA GLN A 45 -3.03 -15.26 -18.64
C GLN A 45 -2.22 -14.04 -18.21
N ILE A 46 -2.66 -13.40 -17.11
CA ILE A 46 -1.87 -12.38 -16.41
C ILE A 46 -1.73 -12.75 -14.93
N ALA A 47 -0.59 -12.40 -14.34
CA ALA A 47 -0.38 -12.45 -12.91
C ALA A 47 -0.49 -11.04 -12.32
N ILE A 48 -1.15 -10.89 -11.17
CA ILE A 48 -1.20 -9.66 -10.41
C ILE A 48 -0.79 -9.97 -8.97
N LEU A 49 0.38 -9.50 -8.54
CA LEU A 49 0.91 -9.70 -7.19
C LEU A 49 0.68 -8.43 -6.37
N LEU A 50 -0.28 -8.47 -5.45
CA LEU A 50 -0.73 -7.35 -4.63
C LEU A 50 -0.10 -7.37 -3.24
N GLU A 51 -0.15 -8.54 -2.57
CA GLU A 51 0.44 -8.70 -1.25
C GLU A 51 1.96 -8.78 -1.32
N PRO A 52 2.70 -8.28 -0.31
CA PRO A 52 4.14 -8.25 -0.37
C PRO A 52 4.76 -9.63 -0.19
N ARG A 53 6.04 -9.73 -0.54
CA ARG A 53 6.81 -10.99 -0.48
C ARG A 53 6.82 -11.64 0.90
N SER A 54 6.81 -10.85 1.98
CA SER A 54 6.72 -11.37 3.36
C SER A 54 5.44 -12.14 3.65
N MET A 55 4.38 -11.89 2.88
CA MET A 55 3.07 -12.52 3.04
C MET A 55 2.86 -13.71 2.11
N ILE A 56 3.39 -13.65 0.88
CA ILE A 56 3.11 -14.63 -0.19
C ILE A 56 4.39 -15.05 -0.95
N LYS A 57 5.49 -15.25 -0.23
CA LYS A 57 6.82 -15.55 -0.79
C LYS A 57 6.81 -16.59 -1.91
N ASP A 58 6.03 -17.68 -1.74
CA ASP A 58 6.01 -18.78 -2.70
C ASP A 58 5.35 -18.38 -4.03
N ALA A 59 4.41 -17.44 -4.04
CA ALA A 59 3.83 -16.90 -5.27
C ALA A 59 4.89 -16.15 -6.09
N TYR A 60 5.72 -15.34 -5.45
CA TYR A 60 6.84 -14.65 -6.11
C TYR A 60 7.89 -15.60 -6.65
N LEU A 61 8.22 -16.66 -5.91
CA LEU A 61 9.13 -17.69 -6.38
C LEU A 61 8.57 -18.44 -7.59
N TYR A 62 7.27 -18.76 -7.57
CA TYR A 62 6.59 -19.41 -8.67
C TYR A 62 6.59 -18.56 -9.94
N VAL A 63 6.16 -17.29 -9.86
CA VAL A 63 6.17 -16.37 -11.00
C VAL A 63 7.58 -16.15 -11.53
N GLY A 64 8.57 -16.00 -10.64
CA GLY A 64 9.98 -15.86 -11.00
C GLY A 64 10.56 -17.08 -11.71
N ALA A 65 10.09 -18.29 -11.37
CA ALA A 65 10.50 -19.54 -12.03
C ALA A 65 9.75 -19.77 -13.36
N HIS A 66 8.59 -19.20 -13.55
CA HIS A 66 7.69 -19.40 -14.69
C HIS A 66 7.16 -18.10 -15.30
N PRO A 67 8.02 -17.11 -15.64
CA PRO A 67 7.54 -15.83 -16.16
C PRO A 67 6.85 -16.00 -17.52
N ASP A 68 7.20 -17.02 -18.29
CA ASP A 68 6.64 -17.38 -19.57
C ASP A 68 5.24 -18.03 -19.50
N TYR A 69 4.69 -18.26 -18.30
CA TYR A 69 3.31 -18.71 -18.11
C TYR A 69 2.32 -17.53 -18.18
N PHE A 70 2.82 -16.30 -18.17
CA PHE A 70 2.00 -15.11 -18.17
C PHE A 70 2.32 -14.21 -19.36
N LYS A 71 1.30 -13.71 -20.02
CA LYS A 71 1.47 -12.66 -21.03
C LYS A 71 2.01 -11.38 -20.41
N TYR A 72 1.46 -11.01 -19.24
CA TYR A 72 1.93 -9.90 -18.44
C TYR A 72 1.96 -10.26 -16.94
N ILE A 73 2.91 -9.67 -16.24
CA ILE A 73 3.08 -9.77 -14.79
C ILE A 73 2.95 -8.36 -14.23
N PHE A 74 1.97 -8.13 -13.36
CA PHE A 74 1.79 -6.86 -12.67
C PHE A 74 2.25 -7.00 -11.23
N THR A 75 3.24 -6.22 -10.84
CA THR A 75 3.92 -6.38 -9.55
C THR A 75 4.59 -5.08 -9.12
N HIS A 76 4.99 -5.01 -7.86
CA HIS A 76 5.85 -3.97 -7.30
C HIS A 76 7.28 -4.49 -7.03
N ASP A 77 7.50 -5.80 -7.17
CA ASP A 77 8.76 -6.47 -6.82
C ASP A 77 9.86 -6.16 -7.84
N SER A 78 10.96 -5.57 -7.38
CA SER A 78 12.07 -5.11 -8.23
C SER A 78 12.71 -6.25 -9.04
N PHE A 79 12.74 -7.49 -8.50
CA PHE A 79 13.29 -8.63 -9.24
C PHE A 79 12.36 -9.02 -10.40
N LEU A 80 11.05 -9.14 -10.14
CA LEU A 80 10.10 -9.49 -11.20
C LEU A 80 9.97 -8.38 -12.24
N LEU A 81 10.11 -7.11 -11.86
CA LEU A 81 10.14 -5.97 -12.78
C LEU A 81 11.33 -5.98 -13.74
N SER A 82 12.33 -6.84 -13.54
CA SER A 82 13.41 -7.04 -14.51
C SER A 82 13.02 -7.90 -15.72
N PHE A 83 11.84 -8.54 -15.71
CA PHE A 83 11.35 -9.32 -16.85
C PHE A 83 10.67 -8.42 -17.88
N ASP A 84 10.86 -8.71 -19.18
CA ASP A 84 10.31 -7.90 -20.30
C ASP A 84 8.78 -7.81 -20.32
N ASN A 85 8.09 -8.79 -19.73
CA ASN A 85 6.63 -8.83 -19.64
C ASN A 85 6.07 -8.35 -18.29
N ALA A 86 6.92 -7.75 -17.43
CA ALA A 86 6.49 -7.25 -16.14
C ALA A 86 6.21 -5.74 -16.17
N HIS A 87 5.19 -5.34 -15.42
CA HIS A 87 4.74 -3.95 -15.29
C HIS A 87 4.56 -3.60 -13.82
N GLU A 88 4.99 -2.40 -13.44
CA GLU A 88 4.81 -1.91 -12.07
C GLU A 88 3.33 -1.64 -11.81
N VAL A 89 2.82 -2.14 -10.69
CA VAL A 89 1.49 -1.82 -10.20
C VAL A 89 1.54 -1.51 -8.71
N ASN A 90 0.81 -0.48 -8.31
CA ASN A 90 0.53 -0.20 -6.91
C ASN A 90 -0.98 -0.25 -6.69
N TRP A 91 -1.43 -1.01 -5.69
CA TRP A 91 -2.84 -1.25 -5.45
C TRP A 91 -3.44 -0.40 -4.32
N GLY A 92 -2.62 0.38 -3.60
CA GLY A 92 -3.09 1.26 -2.54
C GLY A 92 -4.14 2.27 -3.03
N ASN A 93 -5.17 2.51 -2.22
CA ASN A 93 -6.21 3.51 -2.46
C ASN A 93 -6.27 4.51 -1.33
N VAL A 94 -6.77 5.71 -1.61
CA VAL A 94 -7.15 6.69 -0.59
C VAL A 94 -8.56 6.36 -0.10
N TRP A 95 -8.71 6.17 1.22
CA TRP A 95 -9.99 5.88 1.86
C TRP A 95 -10.61 7.13 2.51
N LEU A 96 -9.77 8.10 2.88
CA LEU A 96 -10.17 9.33 3.55
C LEU A 96 -9.45 10.51 2.93
N THR A 97 -10.19 11.58 2.63
CA THR A 97 -9.64 12.89 2.28
C THR A 97 -10.26 13.92 3.20
N THR A 98 -9.43 14.69 3.88
CA THR A 98 -9.87 15.80 4.73
C THR A 98 -8.85 16.93 4.74
N ASP A 99 -9.30 18.14 4.99
CA ASP A 99 -8.48 19.35 5.22
C ASP A 99 -8.79 19.92 6.61
N SER A 100 -9.05 19.05 7.57
CA SER A 100 -9.36 19.43 8.95
C SER A 100 -8.14 20.00 9.66
N GLU A 101 -8.38 20.89 10.60
CA GLU A 101 -7.34 21.46 11.47
C GLU A 101 -6.61 20.36 12.26
N LYS A 102 -5.28 20.45 12.32
CA LYS A 102 -4.41 19.52 13.05
C LYS A 102 -4.21 19.97 14.49
N THR A 103 -5.00 19.41 15.40
CA THR A 103 -5.04 19.78 16.81
C THR A 103 -4.35 18.78 17.75
N LYS A 104 -3.93 17.62 17.21
CA LYS A 104 -3.26 16.54 17.94
C LYS A 104 -1.90 16.23 17.32
N ASP A 105 -1.00 15.68 18.11
CA ASP A 105 0.38 15.54 17.68
C ASP A 105 0.63 14.24 16.92
N ILE A 106 0.67 13.09 17.58
CA ILE A 106 1.12 11.84 16.97
C ILE A 106 0.11 10.72 17.23
N SER A 107 -0.19 9.94 16.20
CA SER A 107 -1.03 8.74 16.30
C SER A 107 -0.33 7.48 15.83
N ILE A 108 -0.83 6.33 16.25
CA ILE A 108 -0.59 5.02 15.62
C ILE A 108 -1.89 4.24 15.60
N CYS A 109 -2.18 3.58 14.48
CA CYS A 109 -3.27 2.59 14.39
C CYS A 109 -2.70 1.21 14.08
N THR A 110 -3.12 0.21 14.86
CA THR A 110 -2.72 -1.19 14.66
C THR A 110 -3.88 -2.14 14.95
N SER A 111 -3.67 -3.42 14.66
CA SER A 111 -4.58 -4.51 14.99
C SER A 111 -3.80 -5.65 15.67
N SER A 112 -4.48 -6.71 16.04
CA SER A 112 -3.88 -7.91 16.62
C SER A 112 -3.22 -8.85 15.60
N LYS A 113 -3.20 -8.49 14.30
CA LYS A 113 -2.56 -9.31 13.26
C LYS A 113 -1.05 -9.40 13.49
N ASP A 114 -0.50 -10.62 13.46
CA ASP A 114 0.92 -10.93 13.68
C ASP A 114 1.52 -11.81 12.57
N TRP A 115 0.95 -11.77 11.37
CA TRP A 115 1.26 -12.68 10.25
C TRP A 115 2.63 -12.46 9.61
N CYS A 116 3.23 -11.30 9.82
CA CYS A 116 4.56 -10.97 9.31
C CYS A 116 5.39 -10.21 10.36
N PRO A 117 6.72 -10.08 10.18
CA PRO A 117 7.59 -9.38 11.14
C PRO A 117 7.16 -7.95 11.43
N LEU A 118 6.72 -7.19 10.41
CA LEU A 118 6.32 -5.79 10.61
C LEU A 118 4.94 -5.64 11.24
N HIS A 119 4.08 -6.64 11.21
CA HIS A 119 2.89 -6.67 12.07
C HIS A 119 3.29 -6.69 13.55
N LYS A 120 4.27 -7.52 13.92
CA LYS A 120 4.78 -7.59 15.30
C LYS A 120 5.43 -6.28 15.72
N ALA A 121 6.28 -5.69 14.86
CA ALA A 121 6.89 -4.39 15.09
C ALA A 121 5.83 -3.30 15.38
N ARG A 122 4.74 -3.28 14.62
CA ARG A 122 3.62 -2.34 14.81
C ARG A 122 2.95 -2.52 16.17
N ILE A 123 2.73 -3.79 16.58
CA ILE A 123 2.18 -4.12 17.90
C ILE A 123 3.15 -3.72 19.02
N GLU A 124 4.44 -3.95 18.86
CA GLU A 124 5.47 -3.58 19.83
C GLU A 124 5.53 -2.07 20.06
N ILE A 125 5.55 -1.27 18.98
CA ILE A 125 5.51 0.19 19.06
C ILE A 125 4.21 0.67 19.73
N ALA A 126 3.06 0.13 19.35
CA ALA A 126 1.79 0.49 19.97
C ALA A 126 1.75 0.17 21.46
N ASN A 127 2.26 -0.99 21.87
CA ASN A 127 2.35 -1.37 23.28
C ASN A 127 3.34 -0.49 24.06
N TYR A 128 4.45 -0.07 23.45
CA TYR A 128 5.41 0.86 24.04
C TYR A 128 4.76 2.20 24.38
N TYR A 129 3.87 2.71 23.50
CA TYR A 129 3.20 4.00 23.72
C TYR A 129 1.85 3.94 24.42
N LYS A 130 1.25 2.77 24.62
CA LYS A 130 -0.11 2.59 25.14
C LYS A 130 -0.42 3.36 26.43
N ASN A 131 0.58 3.55 27.31
CA ASN A 131 0.44 4.24 28.60
C ASN A 131 1.31 5.51 28.66
N ARG A 132 1.68 6.07 27.50
CA ARG A 132 2.50 7.27 27.37
C ARG A 132 1.67 8.35 26.68
N SER A 133 1.99 9.61 26.95
CA SER A 133 1.22 10.76 26.41
C SER A 133 1.70 11.24 25.05
N GLU A 134 2.85 10.75 24.55
CA GLU A 134 3.49 11.25 23.34
C GLU A 134 2.79 10.77 22.07
N VAL A 135 2.09 9.63 22.14
CA VAL A 135 1.41 9.01 20.98
C VAL A 135 0.03 8.49 21.39
N ASP A 136 -1.00 8.90 20.68
CA ASP A 136 -2.33 8.32 20.81
C ASP A 136 -2.39 6.98 20.08
N VAL A 137 -2.72 5.91 20.79
CA VAL A 137 -2.72 4.53 20.27
C VAL A 137 -4.13 4.06 19.99
N PHE A 138 -4.40 3.69 18.76
CA PHE A 138 -5.64 3.11 18.26
C PHE A 138 -5.46 1.63 17.98
N PHE A 139 -6.24 0.80 18.67
CA PHE A 139 -6.27 -0.64 18.46
C PHE A 139 -7.58 -1.03 17.78
N GLY A 140 -7.50 -1.39 16.49
CA GLY A 140 -8.65 -1.81 15.69
C GLY A 140 -8.71 -3.32 15.49
N ASP A 141 -9.91 -3.85 15.48
CA ASP A 141 -10.20 -5.21 15.02
C ASP A 141 -11.44 -5.13 14.10
N TRP A 142 -11.28 -5.56 12.85
CA TRP A 142 -12.34 -5.50 11.85
C TRP A 142 -13.63 -6.20 12.27
N ASN A 143 -13.52 -7.26 13.08
CA ASN A 143 -14.66 -8.07 13.47
C ASN A 143 -15.36 -7.58 14.74
N THR A 144 -14.65 -6.88 15.63
CA THR A 144 -15.16 -6.55 16.96
C THR A 144 -15.14 -5.06 17.26
N LYS A 145 -14.11 -4.34 16.82
CA LYS A 145 -13.93 -2.90 17.06
C LYS A 145 -13.19 -2.26 15.87
N PRO A 146 -13.88 -1.95 14.77
CA PRO A 146 -13.27 -1.22 13.68
C PRO A 146 -12.84 0.17 14.15
N VAL A 147 -11.65 0.61 13.70
CA VAL A 147 -11.15 1.98 13.84
C VAL A 147 -11.12 2.57 12.44
N GLU A 148 -11.81 3.67 12.23
CA GLU A 148 -11.84 4.34 10.95
C GLU A 148 -10.59 5.22 10.76
N ALA A 149 -10.16 5.42 9.50
CA ALA A 149 -9.00 6.24 9.20
C ALA A 149 -9.09 7.65 9.76
N LYS A 150 -10.31 8.23 9.82
CA LYS A 150 -10.54 9.55 10.41
C LYS A 150 -10.15 9.63 11.89
N ASP A 151 -10.34 8.54 12.65
CA ASP A 151 -10.12 8.55 14.09
C ASP A 151 -8.67 8.83 14.46
N TYR A 152 -7.73 8.35 13.63
CA TYR A 152 -6.29 8.44 13.89
C TYR A 152 -5.52 9.32 12.90
N LEU A 153 -6.18 9.93 11.90
CA LEU A 153 -5.52 10.80 10.91
C LEU A 153 -6.10 12.21 10.84
N GLU A 154 -7.43 12.37 10.93
CA GLU A 154 -8.10 13.63 10.61
C GLU A 154 -7.49 14.83 11.33
N HIS A 155 -7.25 14.72 12.62
CA HIS A 155 -6.75 15.82 13.45
C HIS A 155 -5.28 15.68 13.88
N TYR A 156 -4.56 14.68 13.37
CA TYR A 156 -3.17 14.39 13.77
C TYR A 156 -2.17 15.00 12.80
N LYS A 157 -1.13 15.67 13.34
CA LYS A 157 0.00 16.21 12.60
C LYS A 157 0.89 15.09 12.04
N PHE A 158 1.11 14.04 12.84
CA PHE A 158 1.93 12.88 12.51
C PHE A 158 1.17 11.58 12.74
N SER A 159 1.49 10.56 11.95
CA SER A 159 1.03 9.19 12.22
C SER A 159 2.14 8.19 11.95
N ILE A 160 2.32 7.23 12.85
CA ILE A 160 3.27 6.13 12.68
C ILE A 160 2.68 5.14 11.69
N VAL A 161 3.36 4.95 10.58
CA VAL A 161 2.97 4.07 9.48
C VAL A 161 4.05 3.02 9.27
N ILE A 162 3.74 1.77 9.61
CA ILE A 162 4.60 0.62 9.35
C ILE A 162 3.86 -0.28 8.37
N GLU A 163 4.41 -0.49 7.18
CA GLU A 163 3.84 -1.39 6.16
C GLU A 163 3.99 -2.86 6.57
N ASN A 164 3.51 -3.80 5.76
CA ASN A 164 3.64 -5.23 6.04
C ASN A 164 5.00 -5.78 5.62
N ASP A 165 5.72 -5.06 4.75
CA ASP A 165 7.05 -5.41 4.28
C ASP A 165 7.90 -4.17 4.01
N ILE A 166 9.22 -4.34 3.89
CA ILE A 166 10.16 -3.34 3.39
C ILE A 166 10.55 -3.79 1.98
N ASP A 167 10.05 -3.08 0.98
CA ASP A 167 10.28 -3.33 -0.44
C ASP A 167 10.66 -2.01 -1.13
N ASP A 168 11.12 -2.05 -2.39
CA ASP A 168 11.46 -0.81 -3.10
C ASP A 168 10.24 0.05 -3.39
N PHE A 169 9.14 -0.56 -3.87
CA PHE A 169 8.00 0.16 -4.43
C PHE A 169 6.66 -0.18 -3.78
N TRP A 170 6.64 -1.09 -2.80
CA TRP A 170 5.38 -1.49 -2.17
C TRP A 170 4.96 -0.54 -1.06
N TYR A 171 3.86 0.15 -1.27
CA TYR A 171 3.18 1.01 -0.31
C TYR A 171 1.66 0.90 -0.47
N THR A 172 0.92 1.22 0.58
CA THR A 172 -0.51 0.96 0.64
C THR A 172 -1.32 2.20 1.02
N GLU A 173 -2.60 1.97 1.26
CA GLU A 173 -3.52 2.99 1.81
C GLU A 173 -2.98 3.68 3.08
N LYS A 174 -2.10 3.04 3.83
CA LYS A 174 -1.59 3.57 5.10
C LYS A 174 -0.88 4.91 4.91
N ILE A 175 0.10 4.95 4.00
CA ILE A 175 0.80 6.21 3.71
C ILE A 175 -0.06 7.15 2.85
N LEU A 176 -0.85 6.60 1.92
CA LEU A 176 -1.72 7.40 1.04
C LEU A 176 -2.79 8.17 1.82
N ASN A 177 -3.38 7.56 2.84
CA ASN A 177 -4.33 8.24 3.72
C ASN A 177 -3.66 9.36 4.53
N CYS A 178 -2.39 9.18 4.95
CA CYS A 178 -1.65 10.28 5.57
C CYS A 178 -1.53 11.48 4.63
N PHE A 179 -1.13 11.28 3.39
CA PHE A 179 -1.04 12.37 2.41
C PHE A 179 -2.40 13.01 2.12
N ALA A 180 -3.44 12.20 1.94
CA ALA A 180 -4.79 12.67 1.64
C ALA A 180 -5.47 13.39 2.81
N THR A 181 -4.94 13.27 4.01
CA THR A 181 -5.38 13.98 5.21
C THR A 181 -4.39 15.04 5.66
N LYS A 182 -3.34 15.33 4.89
CA LYS A 182 -2.26 16.27 5.25
C LYS A 182 -1.57 15.91 6.58
N THR A 183 -1.50 14.62 6.88
CA THR A 183 -0.77 14.06 8.04
C THR A 183 0.63 13.64 7.60
N ILE A 184 1.66 13.95 8.37
CA ILE A 184 3.03 13.53 8.07
C ILE A 184 3.23 12.09 8.54
N PRO A 185 3.56 11.13 7.64
CA PRO A 185 3.85 9.77 8.06
C PRO A 185 5.25 9.66 8.68
N ILE A 186 5.32 9.03 9.86
CA ILE A 186 6.56 8.44 10.39
C ILE A 186 6.62 7.03 9.82
N TYR A 187 7.44 6.83 8.78
CA TYR A 187 7.23 5.77 7.79
C TYR A 187 8.31 4.70 7.78
N VAL A 188 7.86 3.44 7.83
CA VAL A 188 8.63 2.23 7.54
C VAL A 188 7.93 1.44 6.45
N GLY A 189 8.58 1.24 5.31
CA GLY A 189 8.00 0.56 4.15
C GLY A 189 8.84 0.76 2.88
N ALA A 190 8.22 1.22 1.80
CA ALA A 190 8.85 1.38 0.50
C ALA A 190 10.14 2.22 0.55
N THR A 191 11.27 1.60 0.19
CA THR A 191 12.60 2.25 0.28
C THR A 191 12.77 3.35 -0.76
N LYS A 192 12.08 3.25 -1.90
CA LYS A 192 12.09 4.23 -3.00
C LYS A 192 10.84 5.12 -3.02
N ILE A 193 10.19 5.30 -1.89
CA ILE A 193 8.98 6.15 -1.79
C ILE A 193 9.24 7.59 -2.27
N SER A 194 10.46 8.09 -2.11
CA SER A 194 10.90 9.41 -2.57
C SER A 194 10.89 9.59 -4.09
N GLU A 195 10.84 8.52 -4.86
CA GLU A 195 10.67 8.58 -6.33
C GLU A 195 9.22 8.92 -6.72
N ARG A 196 8.27 8.74 -5.81
CA ARG A 196 6.82 8.95 -6.03
C ARG A 196 6.27 10.17 -5.30
N PHE A 197 6.78 10.43 -4.11
CA PHE A 197 6.29 11.48 -3.21
C PHE A 197 7.43 12.38 -2.75
N ASN A 198 7.09 13.60 -2.32
CA ASN A 198 8.07 14.55 -1.82
C ASN A 198 8.62 14.07 -0.46
N PRO A 199 9.91 13.73 -0.38
CA PRO A 199 10.48 13.15 0.84
C PRO A 199 10.52 14.12 2.01
N SER A 200 10.49 15.45 1.78
CA SER A 200 10.41 16.43 2.87
C SER A 200 9.13 16.34 3.68
N GLY A 201 8.05 15.77 3.11
CA GLY A 201 6.79 15.50 3.80
C GLY A 201 6.70 14.09 4.39
N ILE A 202 7.81 13.37 4.56
CA ILE A 202 7.87 11.99 5.05
C ILE A 202 8.99 11.87 6.08
N CYS A 203 8.66 11.48 7.31
CA CYS A 203 9.66 11.10 8.31
C CYS A 203 10.03 9.62 8.10
N GLN A 204 10.79 9.32 7.04
CA GLN A 204 11.18 7.94 6.73
C GLN A 204 12.28 7.46 7.66
N VAL A 205 12.10 6.28 8.27
CA VAL A 205 13.11 5.55 9.04
C VAL A 205 13.41 4.19 8.39
N LYS A 206 14.65 3.74 8.49
CA LYS A 206 15.08 2.46 7.88
C LYS A 206 14.72 1.27 8.74
N ASP A 207 14.75 1.46 10.05
CA ASP A 207 14.42 0.44 11.05
C ASP A 207 13.35 1.00 11.99
N TRP A 208 12.29 0.23 12.22
CA TRP A 208 11.21 0.62 13.13
C TRP A 208 11.70 0.89 14.57
N ASN A 209 12.84 0.32 14.97
CA ASN A 209 13.48 0.61 16.27
C ASN A 209 13.96 2.07 16.39
N GLU A 210 14.09 2.80 15.29
CA GLU A 210 14.46 4.23 15.28
C GLU A 210 13.26 5.14 15.61
N ILE A 211 12.03 4.63 15.53
CA ILE A 211 10.80 5.41 15.75
C ILE A 211 10.78 6.11 17.10
N PRO A 212 11.10 5.46 18.24
CA PRO A 212 11.08 6.14 19.53
C PRO A 212 12.04 7.34 19.61
N ALA A 213 13.25 7.21 19.08
CA ALA A 213 14.22 8.30 19.06
C ALA A 213 13.74 9.48 18.19
N LEU A 214 13.09 9.20 17.05
CA LEU A 214 12.51 10.24 16.20
C LEU A 214 11.34 10.95 16.89
N ILE A 215 10.48 10.22 17.60
CA ILE A 215 9.37 10.80 18.36
C ILE A 215 9.91 11.72 19.47
N ASP A 216 10.95 11.30 20.19
CA ASP A 216 11.62 12.14 21.21
C ASP A 216 12.14 13.45 20.61
N ILE A 217 12.62 13.43 19.37
CA ILE A 217 13.06 14.63 18.64
C ILE A 217 11.84 15.53 18.32
N ILE A 218 10.75 14.96 17.78
CA ILE A 218 9.54 15.71 17.43
C ILE A 218 8.95 16.38 18.68
N VAL A 219 8.83 15.64 19.77
CA VAL A 219 8.30 16.15 21.06
C VAL A 219 9.19 17.26 21.61
N ARG A 220 10.51 17.08 21.61
CA ARG A 220 11.49 18.05 22.13
C ARG A 220 11.50 19.34 21.31
N LEU A 221 11.38 19.27 19.99
CA LEU A 221 11.33 20.43 19.09
C LEU A 221 9.97 21.12 19.10
N GLY A 222 8.95 20.42 19.59
CA GLY A 222 7.54 20.81 19.50
C GLY A 222 6.92 20.40 18.18
N ALA A 223 5.91 19.57 18.23
CA ALA A 223 5.22 19.02 17.05
C ALA A 223 4.69 20.13 16.14
N ASP A 224 4.17 21.23 16.69
CA ASP A 224 3.72 22.40 15.92
C ASP A 224 4.86 23.05 15.12
N SER A 225 6.00 23.29 15.75
CA SER A 225 7.13 23.92 15.09
C SER A 225 7.67 23.07 13.94
N PHE A 226 7.61 21.75 14.10
CA PHE A 226 8.03 20.82 13.06
C PHE A 226 7.01 20.76 11.93
N TYR A 227 5.72 20.59 12.27
CA TYR A 227 4.62 20.46 11.31
C TYR A 227 4.41 21.73 10.49
N TYR A 228 4.37 22.91 11.11
CA TYR A 228 4.13 24.20 10.45
C TYR A 228 5.40 24.84 9.84
N ASN A 229 6.52 24.10 9.79
CA ASN A 229 7.71 24.56 9.05
C ASN A 229 7.36 24.75 7.56
N PRO A 230 7.75 25.87 6.91
CA PRO A 230 7.37 26.16 5.52
C PRO A 230 7.75 25.06 4.52
N ILE A 231 8.93 24.44 4.65
CA ILE A 231 9.37 23.35 3.77
C ILE A 231 8.46 22.13 3.94
N MET A 232 8.09 21.82 5.18
CA MET A 232 7.20 20.73 5.49
C MET A 232 5.79 20.97 4.93
N GLN A 233 5.27 22.19 5.08
CA GLN A 233 3.95 22.55 4.55
C GLN A 233 3.89 22.48 3.02
N GLU A 234 4.92 22.93 2.32
CA GLU A 234 5.03 22.78 0.86
C GLU A 234 5.02 21.30 0.46
N ALA A 235 5.77 20.47 1.17
CA ALA A 235 5.84 19.03 0.90
C ALA A 235 4.53 18.29 1.22
N ILE A 236 3.82 18.71 2.27
CA ILE A 236 2.49 18.18 2.61
C ILE A 236 1.50 18.46 1.46
N GLU A 237 1.46 19.70 0.97
CA GLU A 237 0.59 20.06 -0.15
C GLU A 237 0.97 19.32 -1.44
N ASP A 238 2.26 19.21 -1.76
CA ASP A 238 2.73 18.45 -2.92
C ASP A 238 2.29 16.98 -2.83
N ASN A 239 2.48 16.33 -1.67
CA ASN A 239 2.06 14.94 -1.47
C ASN A 239 0.54 14.76 -1.50
N PHE A 240 -0.21 15.73 -0.98
CA PHE A 240 -1.68 15.73 -1.10
C PHE A 240 -2.13 15.71 -2.57
N TYR A 241 -1.51 16.52 -3.43
CA TYR A 241 -1.82 16.51 -4.87
C TYR A 241 -1.34 15.25 -5.57
N ARG A 242 -0.17 14.71 -5.23
CA ARG A 242 0.35 13.45 -5.79
C ARG A 242 -0.50 12.24 -5.46
N CYS A 243 -1.27 12.26 -4.37
CA CYS A 243 -2.17 11.15 -4.03
C CYS A 243 -3.54 11.21 -4.73
N VAL A 244 -3.85 12.26 -5.51
CA VAL A 244 -5.13 12.38 -6.24
C VAL A 244 -5.45 11.17 -7.13
N PRO A 245 -4.51 10.59 -7.91
CA PRO A 245 -4.77 9.40 -8.71
C PRO A 245 -5.26 8.19 -7.91
N TYR A 246 -4.92 8.13 -6.61
CA TYR A 246 -5.31 7.02 -5.72
C TYR A 246 -6.69 7.19 -5.08
N LYS A 247 -7.41 8.28 -5.39
CA LYS A 247 -8.80 8.52 -4.94
C LYS A 247 -9.83 7.75 -5.74
N ILE A 248 -9.47 7.31 -6.95
CA ILE A 248 -10.30 6.38 -7.74
C ILE A 248 -10.00 4.93 -7.31
N SER A 249 -10.94 4.02 -7.59
CA SER A 249 -10.75 2.63 -7.25
C SER A 249 -9.47 2.06 -7.89
N TRP A 250 -8.80 1.14 -7.23
CA TRP A 250 -7.63 0.48 -7.79
C TRP A 250 -7.93 -0.14 -9.16
N LYS A 251 -9.08 -0.75 -9.31
CA LYS A 251 -9.56 -1.34 -10.56
C LYS A 251 -9.66 -0.33 -11.69
N ASP A 252 -10.30 0.81 -11.46
CA ASP A 252 -10.46 1.85 -12.48
C ASP A 252 -9.08 2.41 -12.88
N ARG A 253 -8.19 2.60 -11.91
CA ARG A 253 -6.81 3.03 -12.15
C ARG A 253 -6.05 1.98 -12.97
N PHE A 254 -6.16 0.70 -12.61
CA PHE A 254 -5.52 -0.39 -13.36
C PHE A 254 -6.00 -0.46 -14.82
N ILE A 255 -7.31 -0.33 -15.06
CA ILE A 255 -7.87 -0.29 -16.41
C ILE A 255 -7.43 0.99 -17.14
N HIS A 256 -7.38 2.14 -16.49
CA HIS A 256 -6.87 3.38 -17.06
C HIS A 256 -5.41 3.21 -17.51
N ASP A 257 -4.56 2.64 -16.68
CA ASP A 257 -3.12 2.55 -16.94
C ASP A 257 -2.76 1.44 -17.95
N TYR A 258 -3.47 0.32 -17.90
CA TYR A 258 -3.13 -0.89 -18.67
C TYR A 258 -4.21 -1.37 -19.66
N GLY A 259 -5.36 -0.72 -19.74
CA GLY A 259 -6.48 -1.15 -20.60
C GLY A 259 -6.07 -1.37 -22.06
N GLN A 260 -5.33 -0.44 -22.67
CA GLN A 260 -4.85 -0.57 -24.04
C GLN A 260 -3.86 -1.74 -24.24
N LEU A 261 -3.05 -2.03 -23.22
CA LEU A 261 -2.14 -3.18 -23.22
C LEU A 261 -2.92 -4.49 -23.21
N LEU A 262 -3.94 -4.55 -22.35
CA LEU A 262 -4.79 -5.73 -22.18
C LEU A 262 -5.71 -5.97 -23.41
N GLU A 263 -6.17 -4.93 -24.08
CA GLU A 263 -6.97 -5.07 -25.33
C GLU A 263 -6.19 -5.78 -26.43
N LYS A 264 -4.87 -5.63 -26.46
CA LYS A 264 -4.01 -6.35 -27.43
C LYS A 264 -3.93 -7.86 -27.15
N MET A 265 -4.32 -8.33 -25.98
CA MET A 265 -4.40 -9.78 -25.69
C MET A 265 -5.65 -10.43 -26.30
N MET A 266 -6.68 -9.62 -26.58
CA MET A 266 -7.97 -10.09 -27.10
C MET A 266 -8.07 -9.97 -28.62
N SER A 267 -7.11 -9.32 -29.27
CA SER A 267 -7.01 -9.18 -30.73
C SER A 267 -6.20 -10.32 -31.35
#